data_72f3dc02f4308b442436db47549cd55c
#
_entry.id   72f3dc02f4308b442436db47549cd55c
#
_cell.length_a   1.000
_cell.length_b   1.000
_cell.length_c   1.000
_cell.angle_alpha   90.00
_cell.angle_beta   90.00
_cell.angle_gamma   90.00
#
_symmetry.space_group_name_H-M   'P 1'
#
loop_
_entity.id
_entity.type
_entity.pdbx_description
1 polymer ?
#
loop_
_entity_poly.entity_id
_entity_poly.type
_entity_poly.pdbx_seq_one_letter_code
_entity_poly.pdbx_strand_id
1 'polypeptide(L)'
;MVRFLLRTSMLFAALLATFVGTMTAEAQQKKPNILVIWGDDIGTWNISHNNRGMMGYKTPNIDRIAREGVGFTDYYAQQSCTAGRAAFISGSVPVRSGMTKVGMPGAKEGWQKTDVTMATVLKSLGYATGQFGKNHQGDRDEHLPTVHGFDEFFGNLYHLNAEEEPEQEDYPGDMVLANGKTFREVFGPRGVIHSKADGKGGQTIENTGPLTKKRMETIDEESLAVAKDFIKKQHEAGQPFFCWWNATRMHFRTHVKAENRHKGNDEYTDGMIEHDAMVGELLNLVDELKLGDDTIVMYSTDNGPHYNTWPDAGTTPFHGEKNSNWEGAFRVPAFVRWPGHFPAGVTLNGIVSHEDWLPTFAAAAGAPDIKEKLLKGVELNGRKYKNYIDGYNQLDYLSGKVEASPRNEFIYVGDDGNIMSIRVGDWKATYLENRAHQLQVWREPFIKLRLPLLFNLRRDPFEKAYENSNTYHDWMIDRAYVLGPMQTVAARFLMTMKEYPPSQKPGDWSLESLEKQIKDMTAGGQ
;
A
#
# COMPACT_ATOMS: atom_id res chain seq x y z
N MET A 1 78.27 -2.86 -17.97
CA MET A 1 76.95 -3.03 -18.60
C MET A 1 75.92 -3.81 -17.75
N VAL A 2 76.33 -4.75 -16.94
CA VAL A 2 75.43 -5.59 -16.09
C VAL A 2 74.84 -4.84 -14.85
N ARG A 3 75.54 -3.80 -14.34
CA ARG A 3 75.06 -3.03 -13.16
C ARG A 3 74.03 -1.92 -13.46
N PHE A 4 73.80 -1.62 -14.73
CA PHE A 4 72.82 -0.64 -15.16
C PHE A 4 71.42 -1.27 -15.42
N LEU A 5 71.37 -2.53 -15.79
CA LEU A 5 70.14 -3.29 -16.02
C LEU A 5 69.42 -3.74 -14.75
N LEU A 6 70.13 -3.90 -13.61
CA LEU A 6 69.54 -4.28 -12.32
C LEU A 6 68.86 -3.08 -11.60
N ARG A 7 69.28 -1.83 -11.88
CA ARG A 7 68.64 -0.63 -11.28
C ARG A 7 67.36 -0.22 -11.97
N THR A 8 67.22 -0.50 -13.26
CA THR A 8 65.99 -0.22 -14.04
C THR A 8 64.89 -1.26 -13.71
N SER A 9 65.24 -2.49 -13.44
CA SER A 9 64.26 -3.54 -13.07
C SER A 9 63.67 -3.33 -11.69
N MET A 10 64.40 -2.77 -10.70
CA MET A 10 63.88 -2.45 -9.36
C MET A 10 62.97 -1.20 -9.35
N LEU A 11 63.18 -0.23 -10.24
CA LEU A 11 62.28 0.92 -10.38
C LEU A 11 60.96 0.57 -11.05
N PHE A 12 60.97 -0.37 -12.02
CA PHE A 12 59.73 -0.85 -12.64
C PHE A 12 58.91 -1.74 -11.70
N ALA A 13 59.53 -2.53 -10.85
CA ALA A 13 58.83 -3.35 -9.83
C ALA A 13 58.23 -2.49 -8.72
N ALA A 14 58.88 -1.38 -8.34
CA ALA A 14 58.34 -0.44 -7.35
C ALA A 14 57.17 0.41 -7.91
N LEU A 15 57.17 0.74 -9.23
CA LEU A 15 56.03 1.43 -9.87
C LEU A 15 54.84 0.48 -10.11
N LEU A 16 55.04 -0.81 -10.37
CA LEU A 16 53.93 -1.77 -10.45
C LEU A 16 53.32 -2.09 -9.09
N ALA A 17 54.10 -2.07 -8.03
CA ALA A 17 53.58 -2.32 -6.67
C ALA A 17 52.75 -1.14 -6.11
N THR A 18 52.96 0.08 -6.59
CA THR A 18 52.13 1.25 -6.21
C THR A 18 50.87 1.39 -7.05
N PHE A 19 50.75 0.68 -8.19
CA PHE A 19 49.52 0.75 -9.01
C PHE A 19 48.50 -0.35 -8.70
N VAL A 20 48.84 -1.33 -7.87
CA VAL A 20 47.93 -2.40 -7.40
C VAL A 20 47.22 -2.02 -6.08
N GLY A 21 47.56 -0.87 -5.48
CA GLY A 21 47.08 -0.44 -4.16
C GLY A 21 45.89 0.53 -4.15
N THR A 22 45.32 0.90 -5.31
CA THR A 22 44.10 1.70 -5.38
C THR A 22 42.95 0.93 -6.07
N MET A 23 42.70 -0.28 -5.65
CA MET A 23 41.33 -0.74 -5.65
C MET A 23 40.62 0.12 -4.59
N THR A 24 40.03 1.20 -5.04
CA THR A 24 39.04 1.91 -4.25
C THR A 24 38.02 0.87 -3.82
N ALA A 25 38.01 0.54 -2.53
CA ALA A 25 36.84 -0.11 -1.96
C ALA A 25 35.68 0.81 -2.39
N GLU A 26 34.86 0.35 -3.33
CA GLU A 26 33.57 0.98 -3.58
C GLU A 26 32.95 1.10 -2.20
N ALA A 27 32.85 2.33 -1.71
CA ALA A 27 32.22 2.57 -0.43
C ALA A 27 30.83 1.95 -0.55
N GLN A 28 30.58 0.87 0.17
CA GLN A 28 29.30 0.16 0.14
C GLN A 28 28.24 1.23 0.39
N GLN A 29 27.43 1.52 -0.61
CA GLN A 29 26.46 2.60 -0.57
C GLN A 29 25.62 2.40 0.70
N LYS A 30 25.59 3.39 1.58
CA LYS A 30 24.83 3.34 2.83
C LYS A 30 23.37 3.06 2.48
N LYS A 31 22.80 2.03 3.07
CA LYS A 31 21.38 1.69 2.86
C LYS A 31 20.52 2.80 3.45
N PRO A 32 19.56 3.36 2.68
CA PRO A 32 18.66 4.38 3.21
C PRO A 32 17.71 3.80 4.25
N ASN A 33 17.31 4.60 5.22
CA ASN A 33 16.10 4.32 5.99
C ASN A 33 14.88 4.51 5.09
N ILE A 34 13.78 3.84 5.43
CA ILE A 34 12.52 3.92 4.70
C ILE A 34 11.41 4.23 5.70
N LEU A 35 10.82 5.42 5.56
CA LEU A 35 9.67 5.86 6.34
C LEU A 35 8.48 6.03 5.41
N VAL A 36 7.48 5.17 5.58
CA VAL A 36 6.21 5.24 4.84
C VAL A 36 5.11 5.72 5.78
N ILE A 37 4.41 6.76 5.36
CA ILE A 37 3.35 7.44 6.11
C ILE A 37 2.07 7.33 5.32
N TRP A 38 1.05 6.67 5.89
CA TRP A 38 -0.24 6.50 5.23
C TRP A 38 -1.39 7.06 6.06
N GLY A 39 -2.36 7.65 5.34
CA GLY A 39 -3.71 7.79 5.84
C GLY A 39 -4.62 6.67 5.34
N ASP A 40 -5.91 6.78 5.58
CA ASP A 40 -6.96 5.82 5.23
C ASP A 40 -8.08 6.56 4.49
N ASP A 41 -8.52 6.10 3.34
CA ASP A 41 -9.59 6.71 2.54
C ASP A 41 -9.36 8.19 2.16
N ILE A 42 -8.11 8.62 1.94
CA ILE A 42 -7.80 10.02 1.64
C ILE A 42 -7.83 10.25 0.13
N GLY A 43 -8.70 11.17 -0.30
CA GLY A 43 -8.80 11.55 -1.70
C GLY A 43 -7.68 12.49 -2.16
N THR A 44 -7.43 12.50 -3.46
CA THR A 44 -6.40 13.35 -4.07
C THR A 44 -6.57 14.83 -3.71
N TRP A 45 -7.81 15.32 -3.62
CA TRP A 45 -8.09 16.71 -3.31
C TRP A 45 -8.21 17.01 -1.81
N ASN A 46 -8.04 16.01 -0.96
CA ASN A 46 -7.90 16.26 0.48
C ASN A 46 -6.51 16.78 0.88
N ILE A 47 -5.56 16.83 -0.06
CA ILE A 47 -4.20 17.34 0.17
C ILE A 47 -4.06 18.72 -0.48
N SER A 48 -3.63 19.73 0.30
CA SER A 48 -3.59 21.12 -0.17
C SER A 48 -2.55 21.38 -1.27
N HIS A 49 -1.52 20.58 -1.39
CA HIS A 49 -0.61 20.59 -2.54
C HIS A 49 -1.37 20.39 -3.86
N ASN A 50 -2.30 19.44 -3.89
CA ASN A 50 -3.07 19.10 -5.09
C ASN A 50 -4.22 20.09 -5.35
N ASN A 51 -4.99 20.45 -4.30
CA ASN A 51 -6.18 21.31 -4.42
C ASN A 51 -5.85 22.82 -4.36
N ARG A 52 -4.62 23.19 -3.99
CA ARG A 52 -4.14 24.59 -3.88
C ARG A 52 -5.00 25.47 -2.95
N GLY A 53 -5.58 24.88 -1.91
CA GLY A 53 -6.40 25.57 -0.92
C GLY A 53 -7.89 25.62 -1.27
N MET A 54 -8.34 25.01 -2.37
CA MET A 54 -9.75 24.98 -2.78
C MET A 54 -10.68 24.41 -1.71
N MET A 55 -10.19 23.44 -0.91
CA MET A 55 -10.95 22.76 0.14
C MET A 55 -11.06 23.58 1.45
N GLY A 56 -10.49 24.78 1.51
CA GLY A 56 -10.62 25.70 2.66
C GLY A 56 -9.70 25.41 3.84
N TYR A 57 -8.93 24.32 3.83
CA TYR A 57 -7.90 23.97 4.83
C TYR A 57 -6.57 23.65 4.17
N LYS A 58 -5.53 23.40 4.96
CA LYS A 58 -4.18 23.15 4.47
C LYS A 58 -3.56 21.94 5.17
N THR A 59 -2.68 21.24 4.42
CA THR A 59 -1.87 20.11 4.87
C THR A 59 -0.37 20.41 4.67
N PRO A 60 0.18 21.43 5.40
CA PRO A 60 1.51 21.97 5.09
C PRO A 60 2.65 20.96 5.26
N ASN A 61 2.49 19.96 6.13
CA ASN A 61 3.50 18.95 6.39
C ASN A 61 3.52 17.88 5.29
N ILE A 62 2.34 17.43 4.84
CA ILE A 62 2.23 16.54 3.67
C ILE A 62 2.71 17.27 2.42
N ASP A 63 2.32 18.55 2.24
CA ASP A 63 2.77 19.40 1.14
C ASP A 63 4.30 19.59 1.14
N ARG A 64 4.95 19.55 2.33
CA ARG A 64 6.40 19.60 2.46
C ARG A 64 7.07 18.42 1.75
N ILE A 65 6.54 17.19 1.90
CA ILE A 65 7.08 16.01 1.23
C ILE A 65 7.04 16.20 -0.29
N ALA A 66 5.93 16.74 -0.82
CA ALA A 66 5.78 17.02 -2.24
C ALA A 66 6.75 18.11 -2.74
N ARG A 67 6.95 19.18 -1.96
CA ARG A 67 7.88 20.26 -2.33
C ARG A 67 9.35 19.85 -2.27
N GLU A 68 9.71 18.97 -1.34
CA GLU A 68 11.08 18.48 -1.14
C GLU A 68 11.39 17.22 -1.94
N GLY A 69 10.42 16.70 -2.71
CA GLY A 69 10.55 15.47 -3.47
C GLY A 69 9.69 15.47 -4.73
N VAL A 70 9.17 14.31 -5.05
CA VAL A 70 8.39 14.00 -6.25
C VAL A 70 6.93 13.78 -5.90
N GLY A 71 6.02 14.39 -6.66
CA GLY A 71 4.59 14.11 -6.64
C GLY A 71 4.14 13.40 -7.93
N PHE A 72 2.98 12.77 -7.89
CA PHE A 72 2.46 11.98 -9.01
C PHE A 72 1.06 12.43 -9.42
N THR A 73 0.76 12.39 -10.73
CA THR A 73 -0.60 12.56 -11.25
C THR A 73 -1.28 11.22 -11.54
N ASP A 74 -0.50 10.19 -11.85
CA ASP A 74 -0.96 8.86 -12.25
C ASP A 74 -0.47 7.79 -11.27
N TYR A 75 -0.78 7.99 -9.99
CA TYR A 75 -0.44 7.05 -8.93
C TYR A 75 -1.65 6.20 -8.54
N TYR A 76 -1.46 4.89 -8.57
CA TYR A 76 -2.52 3.90 -8.38
C TYR A 76 -2.37 3.12 -7.09
N ALA A 77 -3.41 3.16 -6.29
CA ALA A 77 -3.69 2.24 -5.19
C ALA A 77 -4.54 1.06 -5.67
N GLN A 78 -5.34 0.48 -4.78
CA GLN A 78 -6.37 -0.49 -5.12
C GLN A 78 -7.75 0.01 -4.67
N GLN A 79 -8.81 -0.73 -4.98
CA GLN A 79 -10.19 -0.29 -4.77
C GLN A 79 -10.60 -0.13 -3.29
N SER A 80 -9.91 -0.79 -2.34
CA SER A 80 -10.26 -0.77 -0.92
C SER A 80 -9.05 -1.03 -0.02
N CYS A 81 -9.22 -0.80 1.30
CA CYS A 81 -8.14 -0.81 2.28
C CYS A 81 -7.30 -2.10 2.29
N THR A 82 -7.95 -3.26 2.40
CA THR A 82 -7.26 -4.56 2.41
C THR A 82 -6.46 -4.75 1.13
N ALA A 83 -7.09 -4.46 -0.02
CA ALA A 83 -6.46 -4.60 -1.33
C ALA A 83 -5.27 -3.64 -1.52
N GLY A 84 -5.43 -2.35 -1.16
CA GLY A 84 -4.37 -1.36 -1.28
C GLY A 84 -3.15 -1.69 -0.42
N ARG A 85 -3.39 -2.07 0.84
CA ARG A 85 -2.34 -2.47 1.77
C ARG A 85 -1.65 -3.75 1.32
N ALA A 86 -2.41 -4.73 0.80
CA ALA A 86 -1.86 -5.96 0.24
C ALA A 86 -0.98 -5.70 -0.98
N ALA A 87 -1.43 -4.87 -1.93
CA ALA A 87 -0.66 -4.52 -3.12
C ALA A 87 0.68 -3.88 -2.77
N PHE A 88 0.66 -2.94 -1.84
CA PHE A 88 1.87 -2.23 -1.39
C PHE A 88 2.87 -3.16 -0.73
N ILE A 89 2.42 -3.94 0.27
CA ILE A 89 3.35 -4.74 1.07
C ILE A 89 3.88 -5.98 0.34
N SER A 90 3.13 -6.51 -0.65
CA SER A 90 3.53 -7.69 -1.42
C SER A 90 4.21 -7.37 -2.76
N GLY A 91 4.04 -6.16 -3.29
CA GLY A 91 4.48 -5.83 -4.64
C GLY A 91 3.68 -6.52 -5.76
N SER A 92 2.47 -6.98 -5.46
CA SER A 92 1.66 -7.81 -6.36
C SER A 92 0.20 -7.37 -6.38
N VAL A 93 -0.49 -7.61 -7.48
CA VAL A 93 -1.94 -7.38 -7.58
C VAL A 93 -2.65 -8.23 -6.50
N PRO A 94 -3.58 -7.66 -5.71
CA PRO A 94 -4.14 -8.29 -4.51
C PRO A 94 -4.78 -9.67 -4.72
N VAL A 95 -5.26 -9.93 -5.91
CA VAL A 95 -5.86 -11.24 -6.24
C VAL A 95 -4.85 -12.40 -6.13
N ARG A 96 -3.53 -12.14 -6.18
CA ARG A 96 -2.50 -13.18 -6.00
C ARG A 96 -2.43 -13.69 -4.57
N SER A 97 -2.68 -12.84 -3.60
CA SER A 97 -2.78 -13.21 -2.18
C SER A 97 -4.22 -13.51 -1.73
N GLY A 98 -5.23 -13.27 -2.60
CA GLY A 98 -6.64 -13.31 -2.23
C GLY A 98 -7.09 -12.19 -1.29
N MET A 99 -6.21 -11.24 -0.99
CA MET A 99 -6.49 -10.10 -0.10
C MET A 99 -7.14 -8.94 -0.86
N THR A 100 -8.25 -9.21 -1.55
CA THR A 100 -8.99 -8.21 -2.33
C THR A 100 -10.09 -7.51 -1.52
N LYS A 101 -10.53 -8.11 -0.43
CA LYS A 101 -11.44 -7.52 0.57
C LYS A 101 -11.16 -8.10 1.96
N VAL A 102 -11.69 -7.44 2.98
CA VAL A 102 -11.59 -7.90 4.36
C VAL A 102 -12.53 -9.09 4.61
N GLY A 103 -12.08 -10.05 5.42
CA GLY A 103 -12.97 -11.01 6.07
C GLY A 103 -13.67 -10.37 7.29
N MET A 104 -14.67 -11.06 7.86
CA MET A 104 -15.22 -10.68 9.15
C MET A 104 -14.20 -10.93 10.27
N PRO A 105 -14.32 -10.30 11.45
CA PRO A 105 -13.48 -10.63 12.60
C PRO A 105 -13.46 -12.14 12.86
N GLY A 106 -12.26 -12.70 13.08
CA GLY A 106 -12.05 -14.14 13.24
C GLY A 106 -11.99 -14.96 11.95
N ALA A 107 -12.16 -14.32 10.78
CA ALA A 107 -12.10 -15.00 9.49
C ALA A 107 -10.74 -15.69 9.25
N LYS A 108 -10.77 -16.72 8.39
CA LYS A 108 -9.54 -17.45 8.00
C LYS A 108 -8.70 -16.72 6.94
N GLU A 109 -9.28 -15.73 6.31
CA GLU A 109 -8.64 -14.90 5.30
C GLU A 109 -7.64 -13.95 5.95
N GLY A 110 -6.41 -13.95 5.44
CA GLY A 110 -5.31 -13.13 5.92
C GLY A 110 -4.01 -13.53 5.24
N TRP A 111 -2.88 -12.91 5.61
CA TRP A 111 -1.59 -13.26 5.04
C TRP A 111 -1.28 -14.73 5.22
N GLN A 112 -0.95 -15.41 4.13
CA GLN A 112 -0.52 -16.80 4.15
C GLN A 112 1.01 -16.89 4.30
N LYS A 113 1.49 -17.97 4.89
CA LYS A 113 2.94 -18.20 5.09
C LYS A 113 3.77 -18.21 3.79
N THR A 114 3.11 -18.41 2.66
CA THR A 114 3.71 -18.42 1.32
C THR A 114 3.80 -17.03 0.70
N ASP A 115 3.09 -16.06 1.25
CA ASP A 115 3.07 -14.69 0.72
C ASP A 115 4.30 -13.93 1.21
N VAL A 116 5.09 -13.44 0.27
CA VAL A 116 6.22 -12.58 0.59
C VAL A 116 5.73 -11.17 0.90
N THR A 117 6.38 -10.51 1.86
CA THR A 117 6.15 -9.09 2.17
C THR A 117 7.42 -8.28 1.95
N MET A 118 7.26 -6.99 1.71
CA MET A 118 8.35 -6.02 1.66
C MET A 118 9.17 -6.05 2.97
N ALA A 119 8.51 -6.21 4.12
CA ALA A 119 9.18 -6.35 5.40
C ALA A 119 10.07 -7.59 5.45
N THR A 120 9.60 -8.74 4.93
CA THR A 120 10.41 -9.96 4.80
C THR A 120 11.66 -9.74 3.95
N VAL A 121 11.50 -9.05 2.81
CA VAL A 121 12.62 -8.73 1.90
C VAL A 121 13.61 -7.79 2.59
N LEU A 122 13.15 -6.66 3.12
CA LEU A 122 14.03 -5.66 3.75
C LEU A 122 14.73 -6.23 5.00
N LYS A 123 14.04 -7.04 5.80
CA LYS A 123 14.65 -7.74 6.94
C LYS A 123 15.79 -8.66 6.49
N SER A 124 15.64 -9.40 5.38
CA SER A 124 16.72 -10.23 4.82
C SER A 124 17.92 -9.40 4.33
N LEU A 125 17.72 -8.11 4.10
CA LEU A 125 18.75 -7.15 3.74
C LEU A 125 19.33 -6.41 4.97
N GLY A 126 18.96 -6.80 6.19
CA GLY A 126 19.49 -6.25 7.43
C GLY A 126 18.76 -5.03 7.98
N TYR A 127 17.54 -4.76 7.53
CA TYR A 127 16.69 -3.70 8.10
C TYR A 127 16.02 -4.17 9.39
N ALA A 128 15.88 -3.27 10.35
CA ALA A 128 14.85 -3.38 11.37
C ALA A 128 13.50 -2.96 10.76
N THR A 129 12.42 -3.65 11.11
CA THR A 129 11.12 -3.48 10.44
C THR A 129 10.00 -3.27 11.43
N GLY A 130 9.25 -2.17 11.30
CA GLY A 130 8.13 -1.82 12.19
C GLY A 130 6.90 -1.39 11.42
N GLN A 131 5.72 -1.84 11.86
CA GLN A 131 4.43 -1.38 11.36
C GLN A 131 3.60 -0.85 12.53
N PHE A 132 3.05 0.34 12.39
CA PHE A 132 2.34 1.03 13.46
C PHE A 132 1.03 1.62 12.94
N GLY A 133 -0.09 1.38 13.66
CA GLY A 133 -1.43 1.78 13.27
C GLY A 133 -2.23 0.66 12.62
N LYS A 134 -3.14 0.98 11.68
CA LYS A 134 -4.05 0.02 11.06
C LYS A 134 -3.31 -1.01 10.19
N ASN A 135 -3.55 -2.32 10.43
CA ASN A 135 -3.03 -3.40 9.59
C ASN A 135 -4.00 -3.83 8.49
N HIS A 136 -5.18 -4.30 8.83
CA HIS A 136 -6.26 -4.73 7.93
C HIS A 136 -5.90 -5.85 6.95
N GLN A 137 -5.09 -6.83 7.41
CA GLN A 137 -4.57 -7.93 6.60
C GLN A 137 -4.82 -9.31 7.25
N GLY A 138 -5.91 -9.43 8.00
CA GLY A 138 -6.28 -10.59 8.82
C GLY A 138 -5.97 -10.36 10.30
N ASP A 139 -6.71 -11.06 11.17
CA ASP A 139 -6.70 -10.82 12.62
C ASP A 139 -6.31 -12.03 13.47
N ARG A 140 -6.07 -13.19 12.87
CA ARG A 140 -5.55 -14.35 13.59
C ARG A 140 -4.07 -14.17 13.91
N ASP A 141 -3.58 -14.88 14.90
CA ASP A 141 -2.16 -14.81 15.29
C ASP A 141 -1.20 -15.10 14.14
N GLU A 142 -1.56 -16.05 13.27
CA GLU A 142 -0.80 -16.40 12.09
C GLU A 142 -0.81 -15.34 10.97
N HIS A 143 -1.68 -14.33 11.06
CA HIS A 143 -1.79 -13.23 10.09
C HIS A 143 -1.08 -11.94 10.53
N LEU A 144 -0.62 -11.88 11.79
CA LEU A 144 -0.05 -10.66 12.34
C LEU A 144 1.26 -10.25 11.64
N PRO A 145 1.55 -8.97 11.51
CA PRO A 145 2.74 -8.48 10.82
C PRO A 145 4.04 -9.11 11.32
N THR A 146 4.14 -9.40 12.61
CA THR A 146 5.35 -9.92 13.26
C THR A 146 5.71 -11.37 12.90
N VAL A 147 4.82 -12.14 12.26
CA VAL A 147 5.15 -13.43 11.63
C VAL A 147 5.28 -13.34 10.11
N HIS A 148 5.14 -12.12 9.55
CA HIS A 148 5.28 -11.80 8.14
C HIS A 148 6.38 -10.75 7.86
N GLY A 149 7.45 -10.76 8.65
CA GLY A 149 8.67 -10.02 8.41
C GLY A 149 8.86 -8.75 9.22
N PHE A 150 7.84 -8.25 9.93
CA PHE A 150 8.02 -7.14 10.85
C PHE A 150 8.60 -7.60 12.20
N ASP A 151 9.47 -6.77 12.79
CA ASP A 151 10.01 -7.00 14.14
C ASP A 151 9.04 -6.55 15.21
N GLU A 152 8.30 -5.47 14.95
CA GLU A 152 7.35 -4.87 15.89
C GLU A 152 6.09 -4.39 15.16
N PHE A 153 4.93 -4.61 15.80
CA PHE A 153 3.64 -4.10 15.36
C PHE A 153 2.87 -3.55 16.57
N PHE A 154 2.33 -2.34 16.44
CA PHE A 154 1.37 -1.78 17.39
C PHE A 154 0.23 -1.14 16.61
N GLY A 155 -1.02 -1.58 16.85
CA GLY A 155 -2.18 -1.02 16.18
C GLY A 155 -3.41 -1.92 16.19
N ASN A 156 -4.41 -1.52 15.40
CA ASN A 156 -5.67 -2.23 15.22
C ASN A 156 -5.67 -3.06 13.93
N LEU A 157 -6.51 -4.08 13.90
CA LEU A 157 -6.53 -5.07 12.82
C LEU A 157 -7.67 -4.85 11.83
N TYR A 158 -8.67 -4.05 12.20
CA TYR A 158 -9.83 -3.72 11.39
C TYR A 158 -10.01 -2.22 11.15
N HIS A 159 -11.01 -1.87 10.36
CA HIS A 159 -11.49 -0.50 10.18
C HIS A 159 -12.30 -0.02 11.39
N LEU A 160 -12.40 1.29 11.56
CA LEU A 160 -12.95 1.91 12.76
C LEU A 160 -14.42 1.48 13.04
N ASN A 161 -15.26 1.37 12.01
CA ASN A 161 -16.65 0.96 12.22
C ASN A 161 -16.79 -0.47 12.76
N ALA A 162 -15.92 -1.41 12.40
CA ALA A 162 -15.95 -2.75 13.01
C ALA A 162 -15.44 -2.72 14.46
N GLU A 163 -14.43 -1.90 14.74
CA GLU A 163 -13.88 -1.76 16.10
C GLU A 163 -14.89 -1.14 17.08
N GLU A 164 -15.81 -0.26 16.63
CA GLU A 164 -16.85 0.34 17.50
C GLU A 164 -18.14 -0.48 17.61
N GLU A 165 -18.34 -1.55 16.80
CA GLU A 165 -19.53 -2.41 16.87
C GLU A 165 -19.85 -2.92 18.29
N PRO A 166 -18.85 -3.32 19.12
CA PRO A 166 -19.12 -3.76 20.49
C PRO A 166 -19.75 -2.71 21.41
N GLU A 167 -19.81 -1.44 21.00
CA GLU A 167 -20.47 -0.37 21.75
C GLU A 167 -21.92 -0.11 21.31
N GLN A 168 -22.45 -0.88 20.33
CA GLN A 168 -23.85 -0.80 19.93
C GLN A 168 -24.73 -1.46 21.02
N GLU A 169 -25.92 -0.89 21.26
CA GLU A 169 -26.85 -1.38 22.28
C GLU A 169 -27.36 -2.81 22.01
N ASP A 170 -27.46 -3.19 20.73
CA ASP A 170 -27.96 -4.49 20.27
C ASP A 170 -26.82 -5.48 19.93
N TYR A 171 -25.54 -5.14 20.24
CA TYR A 171 -24.42 -6.03 19.99
C TYR A 171 -24.52 -7.29 20.86
N PRO A 172 -24.59 -8.51 20.28
CA PRO A 172 -24.89 -9.73 21.02
C PRO A 172 -23.64 -10.32 21.70
N GLY A 173 -22.77 -9.49 22.28
CA GLY A 173 -21.44 -9.85 22.75
C GLY A 173 -21.38 -11.06 23.68
N ASP A 174 -22.35 -11.19 24.57
CA ASP A 174 -22.41 -12.25 25.59
C ASP A 174 -23.23 -13.49 25.15
N MET A 175 -23.76 -13.48 23.91
CA MET A 175 -24.49 -14.62 23.36
C MET A 175 -23.54 -15.83 23.21
N VAL A 176 -23.89 -16.94 23.87
CA VAL A 176 -23.11 -18.19 23.81
C VAL A 176 -23.44 -18.94 22.52
N LEU A 177 -22.41 -19.25 21.74
CA LEU A 177 -22.49 -19.99 20.48
C LEU A 177 -22.47 -21.52 20.74
N ALA A 178 -22.79 -22.31 19.71
CA ALA A 178 -22.82 -23.77 19.78
C ALA A 178 -21.48 -24.42 20.21
N ASN A 179 -20.37 -23.72 20.01
CA ASN A 179 -19.02 -24.16 20.42
C ASN A 179 -18.68 -23.79 21.89
N GLY A 180 -19.61 -23.20 22.64
CA GLY A 180 -19.46 -22.81 24.04
C GLY A 180 -18.72 -21.48 24.25
N LYS A 181 -18.30 -20.80 23.18
CA LYS A 181 -17.69 -19.45 23.25
C LYS A 181 -18.72 -18.37 23.05
N THR A 182 -18.46 -17.19 23.57
CA THR A 182 -19.33 -16.03 23.33
C THR A 182 -19.17 -15.50 21.89
N PHE A 183 -20.18 -14.76 21.42
CA PHE A 183 -20.13 -14.09 20.12
C PHE A 183 -18.91 -13.17 20.03
N ARG A 184 -18.62 -12.40 21.07
CA ARG A 184 -17.46 -11.50 21.16
C ARG A 184 -16.14 -12.25 21.01
N GLU A 185 -15.99 -13.43 21.62
CA GLU A 185 -14.76 -14.23 21.53
C GLU A 185 -14.50 -14.79 20.11
N VAL A 186 -15.55 -14.97 19.31
CA VAL A 186 -15.44 -15.56 17.97
C VAL A 186 -15.45 -14.52 16.86
N PHE A 187 -16.29 -13.50 16.99
CA PHE A 187 -16.59 -12.52 15.95
C PHE A 187 -16.31 -11.07 16.37
N GLY A 188 -15.85 -10.83 17.59
CA GLY A 188 -15.50 -9.49 18.03
C GLY A 188 -14.15 -9.04 17.50
N PRO A 189 -14.00 -7.73 17.17
CA PRO A 189 -12.71 -7.18 16.84
C PRO A 189 -11.75 -7.27 18.04
N ARG A 190 -10.47 -7.49 17.76
CA ARG A 190 -9.45 -7.68 18.81
C ARG A 190 -9.00 -6.39 19.48
N GLY A 191 -9.38 -5.23 18.93
CA GLY A 191 -8.92 -3.94 19.42
C GLY A 191 -7.45 -3.67 19.07
N VAL A 192 -6.72 -3.09 19.99
CA VAL A 192 -5.33 -2.67 19.78
C VAL A 192 -4.37 -3.71 20.34
N ILE A 193 -3.44 -4.14 19.49
CA ILE A 193 -2.45 -5.17 19.80
C ILE A 193 -1.05 -4.58 19.73
N HIS A 194 -0.16 -4.99 20.64
CA HIS A 194 1.27 -4.82 20.55
C HIS A 194 1.92 -6.20 20.37
N SER A 195 2.52 -6.47 19.22
CA SER A 195 3.23 -7.72 19.01
C SER A 195 4.70 -7.50 18.61
N LYS A 196 5.55 -8.46 18.98
CA LYS A 196 6.99 -8.44 18.68
C LYS A 196 7.42 -9.82 18.21
N ALA A 197 8.19 -9.87 17.13
CA ALA A 197 8.81 -11.10 16.65
C ALA A 197 9.84 -11.60 17.65
N ASP A 198 9.91 -12.92 17.86
CA ASP A 198 10.86 -13.55 18.78
C ASP A 198 12.21 -13.89 18.12
N GLY A 199 12.38 -13.55 16.84
CA GLY A 199 13.58 -13.87 16.06
C GLY A 199 13.72 -15.35 15.67
N LYS A 200 12.76 -16.21 16.08
CA LYS A 200 12.76 -17.67 15.80
C LYS A 200 11.55 -18.10 14.96
N GLY A 201 10.82 -17.14 14.41
CA GLY A 201 9.63 -17.37 13.59
C GLY A 201 8.31 -17.36 14.36
N GLY A 202 8.34 -17.11 15.66
CA GLY A 202 7.21 -16.84 16.54
C GLY A 202 7.10 -15.36 16.92
N GLN A 203 6.21 -15.08 17.88
CA GLN A 203 5.93 -13.72 18.34
C GLN A 203 5.42 -13.72 19.78
N THR A 204 5.54 -12.58 20.45
CA THR A 204 4.79 -12.24 21.66
C THR A 204 3.65 -11.30 21.26
N ILE A 205 2.50 -11.45 21.91
CA ILE A 205 1.30 -10.65 21.65
C ILE A 205 0.77 -10.11 22.97
N GLU A 206 0.60 -8.80 23.05
CA GLU A 206 -0.05 -8.10 24.14
C GLU A 206 -1.34 -7.46 23.61
N ASN A 207 -2.48 -7.79 24.20
CA ASN A 207 -3.76 -7.11 23.94
C ASN A 207 -3.83 -5.88 24.84
N THR A 208 -3.76 -4.69 24.25
CA THR A 208 -3.76 -3.42 25.01
C THR A 208 -5.16 -2.87 25.28
N GLY A 209 -6.19 -3.63 24.91
CA GLY A 209 -7.59 -3.32 25.13
C GLY A 209 -8.35 -2.94 23.86
N PRO A 210 -9.69 -2.77 23.97
CA PRO A 210 -10.55 -2.47 22.84
C PRO A 210 -10.25 -1.10 22.24
N LEU A 211 -10.53 -0.94 20.95
CA LEU A 211 -10.52 0.34 20.28
C LEU A 211 -11.93 0.94 20.32
N THR A 212 -12.26 1.53 21.46
CA THR A 212 -13.55 2.21 21.68
C THR A 212 -13.60 3.56 20.93
N LYS A 213 -14.80 4.12 20.72
CA LYS A 213 -15.00 5.47 20.17
C LYS A 213 -14.13 6.51 20.89
N LYS A 214 -14.03 6.41 22.22
CA LYS A 214 -13.19 7.33 23.00
C LYS A 214 -11.70 7.14 22.71
N ARG A 215 -11.22 5.91 22.58
CA ARG A 215 -9.81 5.63 22.25
C ARG A 215 -9.47 5.98 20.81
N MET A 216 -10.46 5.95 19.90
CA MET A 216 -10.27 6.38 18.49
C MET A 216 -9.86 7.85 18.38
N GLU A 217 -10.20 8.70 19.37
CA GLU A 217 -9.73 10.09 19.40
C GLU A 217 -8.19 10.20 19.50
N THR A 218 -7.49 9.18 20.03
CA THR A 218 -6.05 9.20 20.33
C THR A 218 -5.23 8.06 19.75
N ILE A 219 -5.85 7.09 19.08
CA ILE A 219 -5.15 5.88 18.61
C ILE A 219 -4.00 6.20 17.64
N ASP A 220 -4.15 7.21 16.81
CA ASP A 220 -3.10 7.57 15.86
C ASP A 220 -1.90 8.20 16.58
N GLU A 221 -2.11 8.97 17.65
CA GLU A 221 -1.03 9.46 18.52
C GLU A 221 -0.37 8.33 19.32
N GLU A 222 -1.15 7.33 19.79
CA GLU A 222 -0.58 6.16 20.46
C GLU A 222 0.36 5.42 19.50
N SER A 223 -0.09 5.12 18.28
CA SER A 223 0.72 4.43 17.28
C SER A 223 1.91 5.27 16.79
N LEU A 224 1.73 6.59 16.68
CA LEU A 224 2.80 7.53 16.35
C LEU A 224 3.91 7.54 17.39
N ALA A 225 3.56 7.54 18.68
CA ALA A 225 4.54 7.50 19.77
C ALA A 225 5.40 6.24 19.68
N VAL A 226 4.80 5.06 19.47
CA VAL A 226 5.53 3.80 19.32
C VAL A 226 6.41 3.81 18.05
N ALA A 227 5.91 4.38 16.95
CA ALA A 227 6.68 4.54 15.71
C ALA A 227 7.92 5.44 15.92
N LYS A 228 7.75 6.57 16.61
CA LYS A 228 8.85 7.49 16.93
C LYS A 228 9.90 6.83 17.82
N ASP A 229 9.49 6.06 18.81
CA ASP A 229 10.40 5.32 19.70
C ASP A 229 11.15 4.22 18.93
N PHE A 230 10.48 3.52 18.03
CA PHE A 230 11.12 2.56 17.12
C PHE A 230 12.21 3.24 16.28
N ILE A 231 11.91 4.37 15.62
CA ILE A 231 12.87 5.11 14.79
C ILE A 231 14.09 5.55 15.62
N LYS A 232 13.88 6.14 16.82
CA LYS A 232 14.97 6.56 17.72
C LYS A 232 15.87 5.39 18.09
N LYS A 233 15.28 4.27 18.51
CA LYS A 233 16.00 3.04 18.86
C LYS A 233 16.87 2.52 17.72
N GLN A 234 16.35 2.50 16.48
CA GLN A 234 17.13 2.03 15.34
C GLN A 234 18.22 3.01 14.95
N HIS A 235 17.97 4.32 15.07
CA HIS A 235 19.00 5.34 14.88
C HIS A 235 20.15 5.18 15.88
N GLU A 236 19.85 5.02 17.17
CA GLU A 236 20.87 4.79 18.22
C GLU A 236 21.66 3.50 17.99
N ALA A 237 21.02 2.46 17.45
CA ALA A 237 21.66 1.21 17.09
C ALA A 237 22.49 1.28 15.79
N GLY A 238 22.41 2.38 15.04
CA GLY A 238 23.04 2.51 13.72
C GLY A 238 22.50 1.54 12.67
N GLN A 239 21.26 1.05 12.84
CA GLN A 239 20.63 0.06 11.98
C GLN A 239 19.65 0.72 11.01
N PRO A 240 19.69 0.44 9.70
CA PRO A 240 18.69 0.94 8.77
C PRO A 240 17.32 0.38 9.14
N PHE A 241 16.28 1.19 8.98
CA PHE A 241 14.93 0.79 9.34
C PHE A 241 13.94 0.94 8.16
N PHE A 242 12.92 0.09 8.18
CA PHE A 242 11.66 0.25 7.46
C PHE A 242 10.57 0.46 8.50
N CYS A 243 10.03 1.67 8.54
CA CYS A 243 8.91 2.04 9.40
C CYS A 243 7.70 2.38 8.53
N TRP A 244 6.59 1.65 8.73
CA TRP A 244 5.32 1.92 8.05
C TRP A 244 4.29 2.38 9.07
N TRP A 245 4.04 3.70 9.13
CA TRP A 245 3.02 4.27 9.98
C TRP A 245 1.71 4.45 9.21
N ASN A 246 0.65 3.82 9.71
CA ASN A 246 -0.67 3.72 9.11
C ASN A 246 -1.71 4.37 10.03
N ALA A 247 -1.97 5.66 9.84
CA ALA A 247 -3.05 6.32 10.57
C ALA A 247 -4.41 5.67 10.26
N THR A 248 -5.32 5.70 11.20
CA THR A 248 -6.71 5.28 11.02
C THR A 248 -7.54 6.38 10.35
N ARG A 249 -7.09 7.64 10.46
CA ARG A 249 -7.66 8.80 9.77
C ARG A 249 -7.38 8.70 8.27
N MET A 250 -8.34 8.90 7.38
CA MET A 250 -9.69 9.47 7.58
C MET A 250 -10.79 8.44 7.26
N HIS A 251 -10.65 7.18 7.68
CA HIS A 251 -11.74 6.23 7.53
C HIS A 251 -13.03 6.80 8.15
N PHE A 252 -14.20 6.54 7.58
CA PHE A 252 -15.45 6.97 8.21
C PHE A 252 -15.54 6.34 9.63
N ARG A 253 -16.19 7.03 10.57
CA ARG A 253 -16.12 6.80 12.01
C ARG A 253 -14.79 7.24 12.65
N THR A 254 -14.04 8.12 12.00
CA THR A 254 -12.99 8.89 12.70
C THR A 254 -13.64 9.77 13.76
N HIS A 255 -13.04 9.76 14.96
CA HIS A 255 -13.45 10.62 16.07
C HIS A 255 -12.33 11.63 16.36
N VAL A 256 -12.66 12.91 16.24
CA VAL A 256 -11.73 14.02 16.47
C VAL A 256 -11.82 14.49 17.92
N LYS A 257 -10.67 14.80 18.52
CA LYS A 257 -10.64 15.35 19.88
C LYS A 257 -11.43 16.67 19.99
N ALA A 258 -12.07 16.88 21.13
CA ALA A 258 -12.90 18.07 21.35
C ALA A 258 -12.16 19.39 21.13
N GLU A 259 -10.87 19.48 21.53
CA GLU A 259 -10.03 20.67 21.35
C GLU A 259 -9.59 20.92 19.91
N ASN A 260 -9.78 19.96 19.01
CA ASN A 260 -9.44 20.07 17.59
C ASN A 260 -10.65 20.32 16.69
N ARG A 261 -11.86 20.24 17.23
CA ARG A 261 -13.09 20.53 16.49
C ARG A 261 -13.16 21.99 16.06
N HIS A 262 -13.77 22.21 14.91
CA HIS A 262 -13.99 23.55 14.33
C HIS A 262 -12.70 24.29 13.89
N LYS A 263 -11.62 23.55 13.63
CA LYS A 263 -10.40 24.07 12.99
C LYS A 263 -10.51 24.09 11.46
N GLY A 264 -11.27 23.13 10.91
CA GLY A 264 -11.66 23.04 9.51
C GLY A 264 -13.12 23.40 9.29
N ASN A 265 -13.71 22.90 8.19
CA ASN A 265 -15.10 23.16 7.82
C ASN A 265 -16.08 22.16 8.43
N ASP A 266 -15.61 20.98 8.77
CA ASP A 266 -16.35 19.82 9.24
C ASP A 266 -15.40 18.86 10.00
N GLU A 267 -15.92 17.76 10.56
CA GLU A 267 -15.13 16.81 11.34
C GLU A 267 -14.07 16.10 10.48
N TYR A 268 -14.35 15.84 9.19
CA TYR A 268 -13.36 15.27 8.28
C TYR A 268 -12.15 16.20 8.10
N THR A 269 -12.39 17.49 7.87
CA THR A 269 -11.30 18.46 7.69
C THR A 269 -10.56 18.76 8.97
N ASP A 270 -11.21 18.70 10.14
CA ASP A 270 -10.56 18.72 11.45
C ASP A 270 -9.61 17.54 11.61
N GLY A 271 -10.06 16.33 11.28
CA GLY A 271 -9.24 15.12 11.29
C GLY A 271 -8.07 15.16 10.31
N MET A 272 -8.23 15.77 9.13
CA MET A 272 -7.14 15.99 8.19
C MET A 272 -6.07 16.94 8.72
N ILE A 273 -6.48 17.98 9.46
CA ILE A 273 -5.55 18.90 10.13
C ILE A 273 -4.77 18.18 11.24
N GLU A 274 -5.43 17.32 12.03
CA GLU A 274 -4.76 16.47 13.03
C GLU A 274 -3.78 15.50 12.37
N HIS A 275 -4.20 14.83 11.30
CA HIS A 275 -3.35 13.91 10.55
C HIS A 275 -2.10 14.60 10.00
N ASP A 276 -2.26 15.76 9.37
CA ASP A 276 -1.13 16.54 8.84
C ASP A 276 -0.15 16.98 9.96
N ALA A 277 -0.67 17.34 11.14
CA ALA A 277 0.17 17.68 12.29
C ALA A 277 1.03 16.47 12.75
N MET A 278 0.45 15.27 12.79
CA MET A 278 1.17 14.03 13.12
C MET A 278 2.22 13.66 12.05
N VAL A 279 1.92 13.89 10.76
CA VAL A 279 2.94 13.79 9.70
C VAL A 279 4.09 14.76 9.98
N GLY A 280 3.79 15.98 10.41
CA GLY A 280 4.78 16.98 10.81
C GLY A 280 5.69 16.48 11.93
N GLU A 281 5.15 15.76 12.93
CA GLU A 281 5.97 15.20 14.02
C GLU A 281 6.99 14.16 13.52
N LEU A 282 6.60 13.31 12.55
CA LEU A 282 7.54 12.34 11.96
C LEU A 282 8.62 13.04 11.13
N LEU A 283 8.26 14.06 10.36
CA LEU A 283 9.23 14.84 9.58
C LEU A 283 10.21 15.58 10.49
N ASN A 284 9.72 16.20 11.57
CA ASN A 284 10.55 16.87 12.55
C ASN A 284 11.52 15.90 13.25
N LEU A 285 11.06 14.68 13.58
CA LEU A 285 11.94 13.65 14.14
C LEU A 285 13.07 13.27 13.18
N VAL A 286 12.78 13.10 11.89
CA VAL A 286 13.81 12.82 10.86
C VAL A 286 14.82 13.96 10.79
N ASP A 287 14.37 15.22 10.89
CA ASP A 287 15.25 16.39 10.90
C ASP A 287 16.10 16.50 12.18
N GLU A 288 15.49 16.31 13.36
CA GLU A 288 16.15 16.33 14.67
C GLU A 288 17.27 15.28 14.77
N LEU A 289 17.01 14.09 14.25
CA LEU A 289 17.98 12.99 14.20
C LEU A 289 18.99 13.12 13.04
N LYS A 290 18.87 14.17 12.21
CA LYS A 290 19.74 14.42 11.05
C LYS A 290 19.75 13.25 10.05
N LEU A 291 18.59 12.63 9.85
CA LEU A 291 18.40 11.49 8.98
C LEU A 291 17.88 11.88 7.58
N GLY A 292 17.67 13.16 7.29
CA GLY A 292 17.00 13.66 6.07
C GLY A 292 17.58 13.09 4.79
N ASP A 293 18.90 13.17 4.60
CA ASP A 293 19.58 12.72 3.38
C ASP A 293 19.66 11.18 3.27
N ASP A 294 19.57 10.50 4.39
CA ASP A 294 19.67 9.04 4.51
C ASP A 294 18.30 8.35 4.58
N THR A 295 17.19 9.07 4.37
CA THR A 295 15.85 8.52 4.55
C THR A 295 14.96 8.78 3.34
N ILE A 296 14.40 7.72 2.77
CA ILE A 296 13.28 7.80 1.84
C ILE A 296 12.02 8.01 2.67
N VAL A 297 11.35 9.14 2.48
CA VAL A 297 10.06 9.44 3.12
C VAL A 297 8.98 9.43 2.05
N MET A 298 8.00 8.55 2.22
CA MET A 298 6.85 8.42 1.32
C MET A 298 5.55 8.72 2.06
N TYR A 299 4.66 9.47 1.43
CA TYR A 299 3.28 9.67 1.86
C TYR A 299 2.31 9.14 0.82
N SER A 300 1.26 8.43 1.24
CA SER A 300 0.12 8.00 0.42
C SER A 300 -1.09 7.61 1.27
N THR A 301 -2.03 6.88 0.67
CA THR A 301 -3.20 6.26 1.30
C THR A 301 -3.45 4.90 0.64
N ASP A 302 -4.33 4.10 1.20
CA ASP A 302 -4.60 2.73 0.74
C ASP A 302 -5.54 2.64 -0.47
N ASN A 303 -6.50 3.54 -0.59
CA ASN A 303 -7.49 3.62 -1.68
C ASN A 303 -8.07 5.03 -1.79
N GLY A 304 -8.89 5.26 -2.80
CA GLY A 304 -9.62 6.51 -2.95
C GLY A 304 -10.66 6.76 -1.85
N PRO A 305 -11.23 7.97 -1.79
CA PRO A 305 -12.13 8.36 -0.71
C PRO A 305 -13.47 7.66 -0.79
N HIS A 306 -14.20 7.70 0.32
CA HIS A 306 -15.56 7.20 0.45
C HIS A 306 -16.52 8.38 0.71
N TYR A 307 -17.62 8.49 -0.03
CA TYR A 307 -18.58 9.59 0.09
C TYR A 307 -19.77 9.30 1.01
N ASN A 308 -19.81 8.15 1.66
CA ASN A 308 -20.97 7.68 2.43
C ASN A 308 -21.37 8.56 3.60
N THR A 309 -20.48 9.42 4.09
CA THR A 309 -20.74 10.31 5.23
C THR A 309 -20.78 11.80 4.85
N TRP A 310 -20.80 12.11 3.53
CA TRP A 310 -20.83 13.49 3.09
C TRP A 310 -21.87 14.32 3.90
N PRO A 311 -21.56 15.58 4.36
CA PRO A 311 -20.40 16.40 4.02
C PRO A 311 -19.09 16.03 4.72
N ASP A 312 -19.11 15.20 5.77
CA ASP A 312 -17.92 14.75 6.51
C ASP A 312 -17.21 13.61 5.78
N ALA A 313 -16.74 13.86 4.56
CA ALA A 313 -16.16 12.83 3.70
C ALA A 313 -14.97 13.34 2.88
N GLY A 314 -14.12 12.39 2.47
CA GLY A 314 -13.05 12.62 1.53
C GLY A 314 -13.56 13.06 0.15
N THR A 315 -12.70 13.65 -0.66
CA THR A 315 -13.05 14.08 -2.01
C THR A 315 -11.93 13.88 -3.02
N THR A 316 -12.32 13.63 -4.26
CA THR A 316 -11.42 13.48 -5.41
C THR A 316 -12.06 14.12 -6.64
N PRO A 317 -11.27 14.65 -7.59
CA PRO A 317 -11.81 15.13 -8.86
C PRO A 317 -12.17 13.99 -9.81
N PHE A 318 -11.65 12.79 -9.57
CA PHE A 318 -11.85 11.62 -10.41
C PHE A 318 -13.25 11.03 -10.24
N HIS A 319 -13.75 10.34 -11.26
CA HIS A 319 -15.04 9.69 -11.20
C HIS A 319 -15.03 8.54 -10.18
N GLY A 320 -16.17 8.34 -9.53
CA GLY A 320 -16.39 7.26 -8.57
C GLY A 320 -15.72 7.48 -7.23
N GLU A 321 -15.71 6.43 -6.45
CA GLU A 321 -15.27 6.38 -5.05
C GLU A 321 -14.74 4.98 -4.72
N LYS A 322 -14.24 4.81 -3.50
CA LYS A 322 -13.81 3.51 -2.93
C LYS A 322 -14.73 2.36 -3.34
N ASN A 323 -14.14 1.23 -3.69
CA ASN A 323 -14.81 -0.01 -4.14
C ASN A 323 -15.60 0.10 -5.47
N SER A 324 -15.31 1.11 -6.29
CA SER A 324 -15.84 1.21 -7.66
C SER A 324 -14.78 0.84 -8.71
N ASN A 325 -15.17 0.77 -9.98
CA ASN A 325 -14.26 0.52 -11.11
C ASN A 325 -13.61 1.78 -11.68
N TRP A 326 -13.91 2.94 -11.09
CA TRP A 326 -13.54 4.26 -11.60
C TRP A 326 -12.20 4.74 -11.05
N GLU A 327 -11.62 5.73 -11.72
CA GLU A 327 -10.33 6.32 -11.30
C GLU A 327 -10.35 6.81 -9.85
N GLY A 328 -11.50 7.28 -9.36
CA GLY A 328 -11.66 7.77 -7.99
C GLY A 328 -11.43 6.74 -6.89
N ALA A 329 -11.60 5.45 -7.20
CA ALA A 329 -11.27 4.37 -6.26
C ALA A 329 -9.78 4.07 -6.19
N PHE A 330 -9.07 4.19 -7.33
CA PHE A 330 -7.71 3.70 -7.51
C PHE A 330 -6.66 4.80 -7.51
N ARG A 331 -7.02 5.99 -8.00
CA ARG A 331 -6.09 7.10 -8.18
C ARG A 331 -6.03 7.96 -6.92
N VAL A 332 -4.88 7.93 -6.25
CA VAL A 332 -4.71 8.48 -4.90
C VAL A 332 -3.54 9.47 -4.84
N PRO A 333 -3.48 10.34 -3.81
CA PRO A 333 -2.32 11.19 -3.61
C PRO A 333 -1.11 10.36 -3.23
N ALA A 334 0.05 10.68 -3.81
CA ALA A 334 1.32 10.11 -3.41
C ALA A 334 2.46 11.11 -3.61
N PHE A 335 3.39 11.11 -2.66
CA PHE A 335 4.59 11.93 -2.67
C PHE A 335 5.74 11.13 -2.08
N VAL A 336 6.95 11.34 -2.61
CA VAL A 336 8.16 10.69 -2.09
C VAL A 336 9.34 11.65 -2.15
N ARG A 337 10.10 11.75 -1.07
CA ARG A 337 11.35 12.50 -1.04
C ARG A 337 12.52 11.61 -0.64
N TRP A 338 13.65 11.85 -1.27
CA TRP A 338 14.97 11.34 -0.88
C TRP A 338 16.01 12.36 -1.31
N PRO A 339 16.38 13.31 -0.44
CA PRO A 339 17.29 14.39 -0.77
C PRO A 339 18.61 13.89 -1.37
N GLY A 340 19.10 14.57 -2.39
CA GLY A 340 20.30 14.14 -3.12
C GLY A 340 20.11 12.98 -4.10
N HIS A 341 18.98 12.27 -4.05
CA HIS A 341 18.66 11.15 -4.95
C HIS A 341 17.45 11.43 -5.84
N PHE A 342 16.39 12.02 -5.30
CA PHE A 342 15.20 12.41 -6.06
C PHE A 342 15.14 13.93 -6.21
N PRO A 343 14.75 14.46 -7.38
CA PRO A 343 14.62 15.90 -7.59
C PRO A 343 13.48 16.48 -6.73
N ALA A 344 13.68 17.69 -6.19
CA ALA A 344 12.69 18.37 -5.38
C ALA A 344 11.67 19.12 -6.23
N GLY A 345 10.38 19.09 -5.84
CA GLY A 345 9.29 19.87 -6.44
C GLY A 345 8.90 19.41 -7.85
N VAL A 346 9.22 18.17 -8.23
CA VAL A 346 8.89 17.61 -9.54
C VAL A 346 7.56 16.85 -9.49
N THR A 347 6.77 17.00 -10.55
CA THR A 347 5.56 16.19 -10.76
C THR A 347 5.80 15.20 -11.91
N LEU A 348 5.62 13.91 -11.64
CA LEU A 348 5.75 12.83 -12.61
C LEU A 348 4.35 12.39 -13.10
N ASN A 349 4.24 12.18 -14.43
CA ASN A 349 2.98 11.85 -15.10
C ASN A 349 2.96 10.42 -15.68
N GLY A 350 4.00 9.62 -15.48
CA GLY A 350 4.00 8.20 -15.81
C GLY A 350 3.24 7.39 -14.77
N ILE A 351 2.76 6.22 -15.16
CA ILE A 351 2.03 5.33 -14.25
C ILE A 351 2.99 4.79 -13.19
N VAL A 352 2.61 4.93 -11.93
CA VAL A 352 3.25 4.31 -10.75
C VAL A 352 2.14 3.71 -9.90
N SER A 353 2.40 2.59 -9.25
CA SER A 353 1.39 1.94 -8.40
C SER A 353 1.98 1.44 -7.08
N HIS A 354 1.10 1.05 -6.17
CA HIS A 354 1.46 0.45 -4.88
C HIS A 354 2.40 -0.76 -5.04
N GLU A 355 2.18 -1.60 -6.04
CA GLU A 355 2.98 -2.80 -6.30
C GLU A 355 4.46 -2.48 -6.59
N ASP A 356 4.75 -1.28 -7.08
CA ASP A 356 6.09 -0.87 -7.51
C ASP A 356 7.07 -0.66 -6.34
N TRP A 357 6.56 -0.46 -5.13
CA TRP A 357 7.42 -0.10 -4.00
C TRP A 357 8.25 -1.25 -3.45
N LEU A 358 7.77 -2.49 -3.50
CA LEU A 358 8.59 -3.63 -3.08
C LEU A 358 9.89 -3.75 -3.91
N PRO A 359 9.84 -3.82 -5.26
CA PRO A 359 11.08 -3.87 -6.05
C PRO A 359 11.88 -2.56 -6.00
N THR A 360 11.23 -1.40 -5.83
CA THR A 360 11.91 -0.11 -5.73
C THR A 360 12.69 0.03 -4.43
N PHE A 361 12.10 -0.27 -3.28
CA PHE A 361 12.79 -0.22 -2.00
C PHE A 361 13.85 -1.32 -1.87
N ALA A 362 13.59 -2.50 -2.41
CA ALA A 362 14.61 -3.55 -2.48
C ALA A 362 15.83 -3.11 -3.32
N ALA A 363 15.61 -2.44 -4.44
CA ALA A 363 16.69 -1.89 -5.27
C ALA A 363 17.47 -0.79 -4.53
N ALA A 364 16.78 0.15 -3.86
CA ALA A 364 17.41 1.17 -3.01
C ALA A 364 18.22 0.55 -1.85
N ALA A 365 17.79 -0.60 -1.35
CA ALA A 365 18.48 -1.38 -0.31
C ALA A 365 19.61 -2.29 -0.85
N GLY A 366 19.88 -2.27 -2.17
CA GLY A 366 20.96 -3.02 -2.81
C GLY A 366 20.56 -4.40 -3.36
N ALA A 367 19.26 -4.67 -3.54
CA ALA A 367 18.74 -5.91 -4.13
C ALA A 367 17.84 -5.64 -5.36
N PRO A 368 18.38 -5.09 -6.46
CA PRO A 368 17.59 -4.72 -7.65
C PRO A 368 17.00 -5.94 -8.38
N ASP A 369 17.52 -7.13 -8.14
CA ASP A 369 17.13 -8.40 -8.75
C ASP A 369 16.13 -9.22 -7.91
N ILE A 370 15.53 -8.62 -6.89
CA ILE A 370 14.62 -9.33 -5.97
C ILE A 370 13.42 -9.95 -6.69
N LYS A 371 12.88 -9.28 -7.71
CA LYS A 371 11.76 -9.77 -8.52
C LYS A 371 12.10 -11.09 -9.20
N GLU A 372 13.25 -11.16 -9.86
CA GLU A 372 13.75 -12.36 -10.54
C GLU A 372 14.05 -13.50 -9.57
N LYS A 373 14.57 -13.16 -8.38
CA LYS A 373 14.84 -14.13 -7.31
C LYS A 373 13.55 -14.72 -6.78
N LEU A 374 12.54 -13.90 -6.48
CA LEU A 374 11.23 -14.37 -6.01
C LEU A 374 10.52 -15.23 -7.06
N LEU A 375 10.61 -14.86 -8.35
CA LEU A 375 10.04 -15.63 -9.44
C LEU A 375 10.63 -17.04 -9.54
N LYS A 376 11.95 -17.18 -9.39
CA LYS A 376 12.66 -18.46 -9.43
C LYS A 376 12.55 -19.25 -8.13
N GLY A 377 12.27 -18.58 -7.05
CA GLY A 377 12.31 -19.12 -5.68
C GLY A 377 13.60 -18.74 -4.96
N VAL A 378 13.47 -18.14 -3.79
CA VAL A 378 14.57 -17.67 -2.95
C VAL A 378 14.28 -17.97 -1.48
N GLU A 379 15.33 -18.18 -0.70
CA GLU A 379 15.24 -18.28 0.74
C GLU A 379 15.49 -16.91 1.38
N LEU A 380 14.55 -16.44 2.18
CA LEU A 380 14.63 -15.19 2.94
C LEU A 380 14.31 -15.49 4.40
N ASN A 381 15.18 -15.09 5.32
CA ASN A 381 15.00 -15.28 6.76
C ASN A 381 14.64 -16.73 7.17
N GLY A 382 15.27 -17.73 6.51
CA GLY A 382 15.06 -19.16 6.79
C GLY A 382 13.77 -19.77 6.19
N ARG A 383 13.04 -19.04 5.32
CA ARG A 383 11.85 -19.53 4.62
C ARG A 383 11.99 -19.37 3.11
N LYS A 384 11.50 -20.36 2.37
CA LYS A 384 11.46 -20.29 0.90
C LYS A 384 10.22 -19.57 0.42
N TYR A 385 10.42 -18.64 -0.53
CA TYR A 385 9.37 -17.87 -1.20
C TYR A 385 9.49 -18.07 -2.71
N LYS A 386 8.37 -18.28 -3.38
CA LYS A 386 8.24 -18.28 -4.84
C LYS A 386 6.96 -17.52 -5.20
N ASN A 387 7.12 -16.24 -5.53
CA ASN A 387 6.01 -15.32 -5.75
C ASN A 387 6.18 -14.57 -7.07
N TYR A 388 5.07 -14.28 -7.73
CA TYR A 388 5.04 -13.38 -8.88
C TYR A 388 4.87 -11.95 -8.37
N ILE A 389 5.84 -11.09 -8.67
CA ILE A 389 5.81 -9.67 -8.33
C ILE A 389 5.35 -8.89 -9.57
N ASP A 390 4.21 -8.18 -9.48
CA ASP A 390 3.67 -7.36 -10.57
C ASP A 390 4.36 -5.99 -10.63
N GLY A 391 4.97 -5.57 -9.54
CA GLY A 391 5.67 -4.30 -9.41
C GLY A 391 6.87 -4.14 -10.33
N TYR A 392 7.19 -2.89 -10.63
CA TYR A 392 8.36 -2.45 -11.38
C TYR A 392 9.28 -1.63 -10.47
N ASN A 393 10.59 -1.78 -10.65
CA ASN A 393 11.55 -0.91 -9.97
C ASN A 393 11.50 0.49 -10.60
N GLN A 394 11.06 1.47 -9.84
CA GLN A 394 10.87 2.86 -10.28
C GLN A 394 12.09 3.76 -9.98
N LEU A 395 13.18 3.22 -9.41
CA LEU A 395 14.27 4.03 -8.86
C LEU A 395 14.90 4.99 -9.88
N ASP A 396 15.14 4.53 -11.11
CA ASP A 396 15.73 5.36 -12.16
C ASP A 396 14.74 6.42 -12.68
N TYR A 397 13.43 6.11 -12.70
CA TYR A 397 12.41 7.08 -13.06
C TYR A 397 12.25 8.15 -11.97
N LEU A 398 12.21 7.76 -10.71
CA LEU A 398 12.10 8.67 -9.56
C LEU A 398 13.33 9.59 -9.44
N SER A 399 14.51 9.10 -9.80
CA SER A 399 15.74 9.88 -9.77
C SER A 399 15.94 10.76 -11.01
N GLY A 400 15.05 10.69 -12.01
CA GLY A 400 15.16 11.44 -13.28
C GLY A 400 16.23 10.92 -14.23
N LYS A 401 16.78 9.71 -14.00
CA LYS A 401 17.75 9.09 -14.94
C LYS A 401 17.09 8.62 -16.22
N VAL A 402 15.79 8.30 -16.16
CA VAL A 402 14.95 7.96 -17.32
C VAL A 402 13.69 8.81 -17.32
N GLU A 403 13.21 9.18 -18.51
CA GLU A 403 12.04 10.05 -18.68
C GLU A 403 10.71 9.31 -18.53
N ALA A 404 10.68 8.01 -18.83
CA ALA A 404 9.47 7.21 -18.84
C ALA A 404 9.44 6.24 -17.65
N SER A 405 8.26 6.10 -17.04
CA SER A 405 8.03 5.02 -16.09
C SER A 405 8.21 3.65 -16.75
N PRO A 406 8.84 2.68 -16.08
CA PRO A 406 8.90 1.31 -16.59
C PRO A 406 7.54 0.62 -16.61
N ARG A 407 6.53 1.18 -15.91
CA ARG A 407 5.15 0.70 -15.94
C ARG A 407 4.36 1.42 -17.03
N ASN A 408 3.73 0.66 -17.91
CA ASN A 408 2.85 1.20 -18.96
C ASN A 408 1.42 0.66 -18.88
N GLU A 409 1.11 -0.16 -17.88
CA GLU A 409 -0.20 -0.79 -17.72
C GLU A 409 -0.63 -0.83 -16.24
N PHE A 410 -1.95 -0.87 -16.03
CA PHE A 410 -2.54 -1.11 -14.72
C PHE A 410 -3.80 -1.98 -14.86
N ILE A 411 -3.94 -2.98 -13.98
CA ILE A 411 -5.07 -3.92 -13.96
C ILE A 411 -5.93 -3.59 -12.75
N TYR A 412 -7.17 -3.19 -13.00
CA TYR A 412 -8.15 -2.88 -11.98
C TYR A 412 -8.87 -4.15 -11.56
N VAL A 413 -8.65 -4.58 -10.34
CA VAL A 413 -9.26 -5.80 -9.78
C VAL A 413 -10.33 -5.40 -8.77
N GLY A 414 -11.50 -6.01 -8.84
CA GLY A 414 -12.58 -5.84 -7.88
C GLY A 414 -12.34 -6.65 -6.60
N ASP A 415 -13.19 -6.41 -5.61
CA ASP A 415 -13.13 -7.07 -4.32
C ASP A 415 -13.42 -8.59 -4.40
N ASP A 416 -14.19 -9.04 -5.40
CA ASP A 416 -14.40 -10.47 -5.70
C ASP A 416 -13.27 -11.11 -6.53
N GLY A 417 -12.19 -10.37 -6.83
CA GLY A 417 -11.05 -10.85 -7.61
C GLY A 417 -11.24 -10.79 -9.12
N ASN A 418 -12.32 -10.18 -9.61
CA ASN A 418 -12.58 -10.04 -11.05
C ASN A 418 -11.79 -8.87 -11.63
N ILE A 419 -11.29 -9.01 -12.87
CA ILE A 419 -10.73 -7.89 -13.64
C ILE A 419 -11.89 -6.99 -14.07
N MET A 420 -11.90 -5.76 -13.55
CA MET A 420 -12.94 -4.77 -13.87
C MET A 420 -12.55 -3.90 -15.06
N SER A 421 -11.31 -3.44 -15.07
CA SER A 421 -10.80 -2.54 -16.11
C SER A 421 -9.32 -2.82 -16.36
N ILE A 422 -8.83 -2.35 -17.51
CA ILE A 422 -7.41 -2.40 -17.86
C ILE A 422 -7.00 -1.05 -18.44
N ARG A 423 -5.90 -0.50 -17.95
CA ARG A 423 -5.23 0.66 -18.53
C ARG A 423 -3.97 0.23 -19.27
N VAL A 424 -3.77 0.75 -20.48
CA VAL A 424 -2.50 0.66 -21.23
C VAL A 424 -2.17 2.04 -21.76
N GLY A 425 -1.06 2.60 -21.32
CA GLY A 425 -0.69 3.97 -21.61
C GLY A 425 -1.79 4.96 -21.19
N ASP A 426 -2.29 5.72 -22.15
CA ASP A 426 -3.35 6.72 -21.91
C ASP A 426 -4.77 6.14 -21.98
N TRP A 427 -4.92 4.87 -22.38
CA TRP A 427 -6.21 4.26 -22.63
C TRP A 427 -6.64 3.35 -21.50
N LYS A 428 -7.92 3.45 -21.11
CA LYS A 428 -8.59 2.56 -20.17
C LYS A 428 -9.80 1.92 -20.83
N ALA A 429 -9.95 0.59 -20.68
CA ALA A 429 -11.14 -0.15 -21.05
C ALA A 429 -11.79 -0.74 -19.81
N THR A 430 -13.09 -0.52 -19.62
CA THR A 430 -13.88 -1.00 -18.48
C THR A 430 -14.84 -2.08 -18.93
N TYR A 431 -14.75 -3.26 -18.33
CA TYR A 431 -15.52 -4.46 -18.65
C TYR A 431 -16.62 -4.76 -17.65
N LEU A 432 -16.40 -4.36 -16.38
CA LEU A 432 -17.34 -4.47 -15.27
C LEU A 432 -17.59 -3.07 -14.71
N GLU A 433 -18.85 -2.73 -14.51
CA GLU A 433 -19.27 -1.41 -14.04
C GLU A 433 -20.07 -1.52 -12.74
N ASN A 434 -19.68 -0.79 -11.70
CA ASN A 434 -20.53 -0.54 -10.54
C ASN A 434 -21.22 0.81 -10.72
N ARG A 435 -22.56 0.81 -10.76
CA ARG A 435 -23.41 2.01 -10.90
C ARG A 435 -23.92 2.54 -9.58
N ALA A 436 -23.57 1.87 -8.49
CA ALA A 436 -23.96 2.29 -7.16
C ALA A 436 -23.05 3.40 -6.62
N HIS A 437 -23.54 4.08 -5.62
CA HIS A 437 -22.83 5.13 -4.88
C HIS A 437 -22.94 4.88 -3.38
N GLN A 438 -22.06 5.49 -2.60
CA GLN A 438 -22.05 5.39 -1.13
C GLN A 438 -21.85 3.93 -0.67
N LEU A 439 -22.45 3.52 0.46
CA LEU A 439 -22.37 2.13 0.93
C LEU A 439 -22.99 1.10 -0.03
N GLN A 440 -23.80 1.54 -1.00
CA GLN A 440 -24.36 0.64 -2.01
C GLN A 440 -23.29 0.04 -2.93
N VAL A 441 -22.12 0.67 -3.07
CA VAL A 441 -20.97 0.11 -3.82
C VAL A 441 -20.52 -1.26 -3.29
N TRP A 442 -20.83 -1.58 -2.02
CA TRP A 442 -20.54 -2.85 -1.37
C TRP A 442 -21.66 -3.88 -1.49
N ARG A 443 -22.88 -3.44 -1.83
CA ARG A 443 -24.07 -4.27 -1.87
C ARG A 443 -24.47 -4.65 -3.30
N GLU A 444 -24.37 -3.70 -4.23
CA GLU A 444 -24.80 -3.92 -5.59
C GLU A 444 -23.73 -4.66 -6.41
N PRO A 445 -24.14 -5.63 -7.27
CA PRO A 445 -23.19 -6.38 -8.07
C PRO A 445 -22.58 -5.51 -9.18
N PHE A 446 -21.35 -5.86 -9.60
CA PHE A 446 -20.78 -5.32 -10.82
C PHE A 446 -21.52 -5.84 -12.05
N ILE A 447 -21.91 -4.93 -12.93
CA ILE A 447 -22.59 -5.26 -14.19
C ILE A 447 -21.56 -5.57 -15.25
N LYS A 448 -21.65 -6.77 -15.85
CA LYS A 448 -20.81 -7.16 -16.98
C LYS A 448 -21.30 -6.45 -18.25
N LEU A 449 -20.45 -5.60 -18.81
CA LEU A 449 -20.74 -4.86 -20.04
C LEU A 449 -20.61 -5.78 -21.26
N ARG A 450 -21.54 -5.69 -22.19
CA ARG A 450 -21.48 -6.42 -23.48
C ARG A 450 -20.46 -5.79 -24.43
N LEU A 451 -20.31 -4.48 -24.38
CA LEU A 451 -19.27 -3.70 -25.03
C LEU A 451 -18.57 -2.89 -23.93
N PRO A 452 -17.25 -3.01 -23.78
CA PRO A 452 -16.52 -2.26 -22.77
C PRO A 452 -16.63 -0.74 -22.99
N LEU A 453 -16.67 0.04 -21.91
CA LEU A 453 -16.44 1.47 -21.97
C LEU A 453 -14.97 1.74 -22.30
N LEU A 454 -14.71 2.81 -23.04
CA LEU A 454 -13.35 3.18 -23.44
C LEU A 454 -13.09 4.64 -23.07
N PHE A 455 -11.95 4.90 -22.43
CA PHE A 455 -11.52 6.24 -22.04
C PHE A 455 -10.11 6.50 -22.55
N ASN A 456 -9.81 7.75 -22.91
CA ASN A 456 -8.48 8.26 -23.03
C ASN A 456 -8.23 9.22 -21.85
N LEU A 457 -7.47 8.75 -20.87
CA LEU A 457 -7.28 9.45 -19.59
C LEU A 457 -6.43 10.73 -19.68
N ARG A 458 -5.89 11.08 -20.86
CA ARG A 458 -5.29 12.39 -21.12
C ARG A 458 -6.30 13.38 -21.68
N ARG A 459 -7.35 12.91 -22.36
CA ARG A 459 -8.44 13.75 -22.89
C ARG A 459 -9.61 13.87 -21.92
N ASP A 460 -9.85 12.82 -21.15
CA ASP A 460 -10.91 12.75 -20.14
C ASP A 460 -10.37 12.08 -18.86
N PRO A 461 -9.52 12.78 -18.08
CA PRO A 461 -8.91 12.23 -16.88
C PRO A 461 -9.92 11.91 -15.77
N PHE A 462 -11.13 12.43 -15.88
CA PHE A 462 -12.20 12.29 -14.89
C PHE A 462 -13.30 11.32 -15.32
N GLU A 463 -13.15 10.64 -16.48
CA GLU A 463 -14.08 9.64 -17.00
C GLU A 463 -15.54 10.15 -17.14
N LYS A 464 -15.71 11.43 -17.51
CA LYS A 464 -17.02 12.09 -17.56
C LYS A 464 -17.66 12.09 -18.96
N ALA A 465 -16.88 11.83 -20.01
CA ALA A 465 -17.36 11.96 -21.38
C ALA A 465 -18.54 11.04 -21.69
N TYR A 466 -18.58 9.83 -21.12
CA TYR A 466 -19.65 8.88 -21.39
C TYR A 466 -21.02 9.33 -20.82
N GLU A 467 -21.02 10.16 -19.76
CA GLU A 467 -22.24 10.74 -19.19
C GLU A 467 -22.62 12.06 -19.83
N ASN A 468 -21.63 12.87 -20.24
CA ASN A 468 -21.83 14.27 -20.59
C ASN A 468 -21.70 14.58 -22.09
N SER A 469 -21.26 13.64 -22.93
CA SER A 469 -21.06 13.85 -24.36
C SER A 469 -22.07 13.12 -25.21
N ASN A 470 -22.76 13.83 -26.09
CA ASN A 470 -23.68 13.26 -27.06
C ASN A 470 -22.98 12.37 -28.11
N THR A 471 -21.68 12.54 -28.33
CA THR A 471 -20.91 11.84 -29.36
C THR A 471 -19.96 10.79 -28.78
N TYR A 472 -20.02 10.50 -27.48
CA TYR A 472 -19.12 9.57 -26.82
C TYR A 472 -19.18 8.16 -27.43
N HIS A 473 -20.37 7.64 -27.70
CA HIS A 473 -20.53 6.29 -28.23
C HIS A 473 -19.98 6.13 -29.65
N ASP A 474 -20.18 7.12 -30.53
CA ASP A 474 -19.57 7.14 -31.86
C ASP A 474 -18.05 7.18 -31.76
N TRP A 475 -17.52 8.06 -30.90
CA TRP A 475 -16.09 8.17 -30.64
C TRP A 475 -15.49 6.86 -30.13
N MET A 476 -16.19 6.14 -29.23
CA MET A 476 -15.76 4.87 -28.64
C MET A 476 -15.74 3.75 -29.69
N ILE A 477 -16.79 3.63 -30.51
CA ILE A 477 -16.91 2.61 -31.55
C ILE A 477 -15.81 2.79 -32.60
N ASP A 478 -15.53 4.01 -33.01
CA ASP A 478 -14.46 4.35 -33.95
C ASP A 478 -13.06 3.96 -33.44
N ARG A 479 -12.93 3.64 -32.14
CA ARG A 479 -11.66 3.29 -31.48
C ARG A 479 -11.63 1.90 -30.89
N ALA A 480 -12.56 1.04 -31.27
CA ALA A 480 -12.65 -0.33 -30.78
C ALA A 480 -11.35 -1.14 -30.98
N TYR A 481 -10.48 -0.73 -31.91
CA TYR A 481 -9.15 -1.33 -32.12
C TYR A 481 -8.25 -1.27 -30.87
N VAL A 482 -8.49 -0.34 -29.93
CA VAL A 482 -7.73 -0.22 -28.66
C VAL A 482 -7.98 -1.41 -27.73
N LEU A 483 -9.10 -2.13 -27.89
CA LEU A 483 -9.42 -3.30 -27.07
C LEU A 483 -8.42 -4.46 -27.24
N GLY A 484 -7.77 -4.57 -28.41
CA GLY A 484 -6.78 -5.63 -28.69
C GLY A 484 -5.59 -5.62 -27.71
N PRO A 485 -4.87 -4.50 -27.54
CA PRO A 485 -3.82 -4.38 -26.52
C PRO A 485 -4.31 -4.68 -25.11
N MET A 486 -5.53 -4.25 -24.73
CA MET A 486 -6.10 -4.52 -23.41
C MET A 486 -6.30 -6.03 -23.17
N GLN A 487 -6.86 -6.73 -24.16
CA GLN A 487 -7.05 -8.19 -24.09
C GLN A 487 -5.71 -8.93 -23.99
N THR A 488 -4.66 -8.43 -24.65
CA THR A 488 -3.31 -9.01 -24.57
C THR A 488 -2.74 -8.90 -23.15
N VAL A 489 -2.92 -7.75 -22.49
CA VAL A 489 -2.51 -7.55 -21.09
C VAL A 489 -3.30 -8.48 -20.17
N ALA A 490 -4.63 -8.58 -20.33
CA ALA A 490 -5.46 -9.49 -19.55
C ALA A 490 -5.01 -10.95 -19.71
N ALA A 491 -4.81 -11.41 -20.96
CA ALA A 491 -4.38 -12.78 -21.24
C ALA A 491 -3.03 -13.09 -20.60
N ARG A 492 -2.04 -12.19 -20.73
CA ARG A 492 -0.73 -12.34 -20.09
C ARG A 492 -0.86 -12.45 -18.57
N PHE A 493 -1.64 -11.57 -17.93
CA PHE A 493 -1.88 -11.61 -16.50
C PHE A 493 -2.50 -12.94 -16.05
N LEU A 494 -3.57 -13.37 -16.71
CA LEU A 494 -4.26 -14.63 -16.38
C LEU A 494 -3.35 -15.86 -16.59
N MET A 495 -2.47 -15.85 -17.59
CA MET A 495 -1.48 -16.92 -17.77
C MET A 495 -0.51 -17.01 -16.60
N THR A 496 -0.06 -15.87 -16.05
CA THR A 496 0.79 -15.89 -14.85
C THR A 496 0.07 -16.40 -13.62
N MET A 497 -1.26 -16.23 -13.52
CA MET A 497 -2.07 -16.78 -12.42
C MET A 497 -2.18 -18.31 -12.50
N LYS A 498 -2.07 -18.90 -13.69
CA LYS A 498 -2.00 -20.36 -13.83
C LYS A 498 -0.68 -20.92 -13.33
N GLU A 499 0.42 -20.24 -13.58
CA GLU A 499 1.77 -20.66 -13.15
C GLU A 499 2.03 -20.35 -11.66
N TYR A 500 1.49 -19.21 -11.20
CA TYR A 500 1.58 -18.74 -9.80
C TYR A 500 0.15 -18.55 -9.27
N PRO A 501 -0.51 -19.64 -8.84
CA PRO A 501 -1.89 -19.57 -8.37
C PRO A 501 -1.99 -18.73 -7.10
N PRO A 502 -3.14 -18.09 -6.85
CA PRO A 502 -3.39 -17.36 -5.62
C PRO A 502 -3.17 -18.23 -4.38
N SER A 503 -2.63 -17.64 -3.32
CA SER A 503 -2.40 -18.35 -2.06
C SER A 503 -3.70 -18.72 -1.34
N GLN A 504 -4.75 -17.95 -1.56
CA GLN A 504 -6.12 -18.20 -1.08
C GLN A 504 -7.15 -17.55 -2.01
N LYS A 505 -8.41 -17.92 -1.85
CA LYS A 505 -9.53 -17.23 -2.50
C LYS A 505 -9.83 -15.92 -1.76
N PRO A 506 -10.38 -14.91 -2.46
CA PRO A 506 -10.93 -13.72 -1.81
C PRO A 506 -11.97 -14.07 -0.73
N GLY A 507 -12.07 -13.24 0.30
CA GLY A 507 -13.15 -13.31 1.27
C GLY A 507 -14.52 -13.23 0.58
N ASP A 508 -15.52 -13.89 1.14
CA ASP A 508 -16.87 -13.91 0.58
C ASP A 508 -17.89 -13.70 1.71
N TRP A 509 -18.68 -12.64 1.58
CA TRP A 509 -19.75 -12.32 2.53
C TRP A 509 -21.10 -12.87 2.10
N SER A 510 -21.20 -13.49 0.91
CA SER A 510 -22.39 -14.13 0.40
C SER A 510 -22.45 -15.60 0.82
N LEU A 511 -23.60 -16.23 0.58
CA LEU A 511 -23.77 -17.68 0.78
C LEU A 511 -23.24 -18.50 -0.40
N GLU A 512 -22.77 -17.86 -1.47
CA GLU A 512 -22.40 -18.56 -2.73
C GLU A 512 -21.25 -19.53 -2.53
N SER A 513 -20.24 -19.15 -1.76
CA SER A 513 -19.10 -20.02 -1.44
C SER A 513 -19.53 -21.21 -0.55
N LEU A 514 -20.43 -20.98 0.39
CA LEU A 514 -20.99 -22.04 1.27
C LEU A 514 -21.85 -23.02 0.44
N GLU A 515 -22.74 -22.51 -0.40
CA GLU A 515 -23.55 -23.34 -1.31
C GLU A 515 -22.68 -24.19 -2.23
N LYS A 516 -21.59 -23.62 -2.77
CA LYS A 516 -20.63 -24.36 -3.58
C LYS A 516 -19.95 -25.46 -2.79
N GLN A 517 -19.48 -25.19 -1.57
CA GLN A 517 -18.87 -26.21 -0.71
C GLN A 517 -19.85 -27.37 -0.43
N ILE A 518 -21.10 -27.07 -0.14
CA ILE A 518 -22.13 -28.08 0.08
C ILE A 518 -22.37 -28.92 -1.19
N LYS A 519 -22.46 -28.27 -2.36
CA LYS A 519 -22.61 -28.97 -3.66
C LYS A 519 -21.40 -29.87 -3.95
N ASP A 520 -20.19 -29.40 -3.72
CA ASP A 520 -18.97 -30.18 -3.95
C ASP A 520 -18.87 -31.40 -2.99
N MET A 521 -19.29 -31.26 -1.73
CA MET A 521 -19.37 -32.37 -0.77
C MET A 521 -20.43 -33.40 -1.16
N THR A 522 -21.56 -32.96 -1.69
CA THR A 522 -22.65 -33.86 -2.11
C THR A 522 -22.38 -34.52 -3.46
N ALA A 523 -21.61 -33.89 -4.36
CA ALA A 523 -21.21 -34.47 -5.65
C ALA A 523 -20.06 -35.48 -5.54
N GLY A 524 -19.20 -35.35 -4.53
CA GLY A 524 -18.09 -36.28 -4.27
C GLY A 524 -18.48 -37.57 -3.56
N GLY A 525 -19.74 -37.78 -3.25
CA GLY A 525 -20.30 -38.97 -2.58
C GLY A 525 -21.00 -39.97 -3.51
N GLN A 526 -20.80 -39.88 -4.83
CA GLN A 526 -21.31 -40.86 -5.81
C GLN A 526 -20.19 -41.67 -6.41
#